data_fbf5e7babc32efed2d0e193941319e24
#
_entry.id   fbf5e7babc32efed2d0e193941319e24
#
_cell.length_a   1.000
_cell.length_b   1.000
_cell.length_c   1.000
_cell.angle_alpha   90.00
_cell.angle_beta   90.00
_cell.angle_gamma   90.00
#
_symmetry.space_group_name_H-M   'P 1'
#
loop_
_entity.id
_entity.type
_entity.pdbx_description
1 polymer ?
#
loop_
_entity_poly.entity_id
_entity_poly.type
_entity_poly.pdbx_seq_one_letter_code
_entity_poly.pdbx_strand_id
1 'polypeptide(L)'
;MQYLTFSLAASTLLTAEAAVLPRCAQCNVPSKYSGEPQRLADPTHGPIPGASEHYSSYWGIERPFPGNITDPIFPTEDGPPGEDDYIWQNLLSAEWIIFEFYQQGIERFTDQDFIDAGMPNNTRRRLMEIRNNEAGHLRIFQNQISPTSIKPGPCQYIFPLDEPLAFLSFVTVIELASMAFLTGLAQLPKSDFAKGAMTAISQTETRHELWALTDLWKADPFAGPADTTFPYANQILYSTHNLVVPGSCPPENPEYPHPRQLLPILSATPDTTSLAPGATITLHFPEGPDSQPVFEDGKQYYAVFFHGVLNASVPIDTNPGKPISVTIPKEFDAKGAIIAMIADQPGAPTNYSVVAGPAVIPMQPAWLAPALVRGG
;
A
#
# COMPACT_ATOMS: atom_id res chain seq x y z
N MET A 1 23.07 48.09 -26.90
CA MET A 1 23.60 46.85 -27.45
C MET A 1 24.90 46.51 -26.78
N GLN A 2 24.88 45.70 -25.72
CA GLN A 2 26.06 45.19 -25.08
C GLN A 2 25.97 43.66 -25.16
N TYR A 3 26.90 43.07 -25.85
CA TYR A 3 27.04 41.62 -25.98
C TYR A 3 27.79 41.09 -24.74
N LEU A 4 27.13 40.24 -23.96
CA LEU A 4 27.80 39.46 -22.92
C LEU A 4 28.37 38.19 -23.61
N THR A 5 29.70 38.15 -23.66
CA THR A 5 30.46 36.96 -24.04
C THR A 5 30.51 35.99 -22.86
N PHE A 6 29.89 34.82 -23.01
CA PHE A 6 30.08 33.71 -22.07
C PHE A 6 31.36 32.96 -22.43
N SER A 7 32.29 32.97 -21.50
CA SER A 7 33.52 32.19 -21.56
C SER A 7 33.20 30.75 -21.16
N LEU A 8 33.40 29.79 -22.09
CA LEU A 8 33.34 28.34 -21.79
C LEU A 8 34.57 27.99 -20.97
N ALA A 9 34.40 27.77 -19.67
CA ALA A 9 35.37 27.07 -18.84
C ALA A 9 35.32 25.58 -19.15
N ALA A 10 36.41 25.04 -19.67
CA ALA A 10 36.56 23.60 -19.89
C ALA A 10 36.47 22.85 -18.56
N SER A 11 35.39 22.10 -18.38
CA SER A 11 35.24 21.18 -17.27
C SER A 11 36.12 19.99 -17.52
N THR A 12 37.20 19.85 -16.76
CA THR A 12 37.99 18.62 -16.64
C THR A 12 37.04 17.51 -16.15
N LEU A 13 36.80 16.53 -17.01
CA LEU A 13 36.19 15.27 -16.63
C LEU A 13 37.08 14.62 -15.56
N LEU A 14 36.71 14.75 -14.32
CA LEU A 14 37.13 13.86 -13.26
C LEU A 14 36.51 12.49 -13.57
N THR A 15 37.31 11.59 -14.13
CA THR A 15 37.03 10.17 -14.11
C THR A 15 36.93 9.78 -12.64
N ALA A 16 35.71 9.62 -12.15
CA ALA A 16 35.47 8.95 -10.89
C ALA A 16 35.92 7.48 -11.12
N GLU A 17 37.16 7.18 -10.76
CA GLU A 17 37.54 5.81 -10.45
C GLU A 17 36.54 5.35 -9.39
N ALA A 18 35.71 4.36 -9.76
CA ALA A 18 34.86 3.69 -8.81
C ALA A 18 35.79 3.21 -7.69
N ALA A 19 35.73 3.91 -6.56
CA ALA A 19 36.42 3.49 -5.35
C ALA A 19 35.84 2.11 -5.04
N VAL A 20 36.58 1.08 -5.41
CA VAL A 20 36.35 -0.28 -4.93
C VAL A 20 36.49 -0.14 -3.42
N LEU A 21 35.39 -0.09 -2.73
CA LEU A 21 35.36 -0.13 -1.28
C LEU A 21 36.25 -1.30 -0.88
N PRO A 22 37.27 -1.12 -0.04
CA PRO A 22 38.14 -2.20 0.36
C PRO A 22 37.25 -3.32 0.85
N ARG A 23 37.34 -4.51 0.22
CA ARG A 23 36.68 -5.70 0.72
C ARG A 23 37.08 -5.80 2.18
N CYS A 24 36.09 -5.70 3.06
CA CYS A 24 36.32 -5.88 4.48
C CYS A 24 37.01 -7.22 4.68
N ALA A 25 38.31 -7.20 4.93
CA ALA A 25 39.13 -8.40 5.11
C ALA A 25 38.69 -9.20 6.38
N GLN A 26 37.80 -8.62 7.19
CA GLN A 26 37.18 -9.23 8.36
C GLN A 26 35.71 -9.58 8.18
N CYS A 27 35.10 -9.28 7.02
CA CYS A 27 33.79 -9.78 6.66
C CYS A 27 33.92 -11.20 6.07
N ASN A 28 34.61 -12.09 6.77
CA ASN A 28 34.35 -13.50 6.68
C ASN A 28 32.95 -13.71 7.27
N VAL A 29 31.91 -13.47 6.44
CA VAL A 29 30.59 -13.98 6.72
C VAL A 29 30.78 -15.49 6.85
N PRO A 30 30.60 -16.06 8.03
CA PRO A 30 30.79 -17.49 8.19
C PRO A 30 29.90 -18.20 7.17
N SER A 31 30.41 -19.23 6.51
CA SER A 31 29.66 -20.12 5.61
C SER A 31 28.45 -20.81 6.26
N LYS A 32 28.07 -20.38 7.44
CA LYS A 32 26.87 -20.78 8.20
C LYS A 32 25.55 -20.29 7.62
N TYR A 33 25.57 -19.42 6.62
CA TYR A 33 24.34 -18.94 5.97
C TYR A 33 23.89 -19.81 4.79
N SER A 34 24.49 -20.96 4.58
CA SER A 34 23.97 -21.99 3.66
C SER A 34 22.97 -22.96 4.33
N GLY A 35 22.58 -22.68 5.56
CA GLY A 35 21.60 -23.45 6.32
C GLY A 35 20.27 -22.72 6.44
N GLU A 36 19.33 -23.38 7.10
CA GLU A 36 18.04 -22.78 7.44
C GLU A 36 18.19 -21.40 8.08
N PRO A 37 17.26 -20.48 7.85
CA PRO A 37 17.29 -19.14 8.44
C PRO A 37 17.43 -19.25 9.96
N GLN A 38 18.50 -18.69 10.50
CA GLN A 38 18.72 -18.71 11.92
C GLN A 38 17.81 -17.70 12.58
N ARG A 39 16.97 -18.11 13.51
CA ARG A 39 16.23 -17.18 14.37
C ARG A 39 17.24 -16.33 15.14
N LEU A 40 17.34 -15.06 14.78
CA LEU A 40 18.26 -14.14 15.44
C LEU A 40 17.72 -13.65 16.78
N ALA A 41 16.41 -13.56 16.91
CA ALA A 41 15.73 -13.22 18.15
C ALA A 41 14.29 -13.73 18.12
N ASP A 42 13.75 -14.04 19.28
CA ASP A 42 12.31 -14.21 19.44
C ASP A 42 11.66 -12.81 19.43
N PRO A 43 10.75 -12.52 18.48
CA PRO A 43 10.12 -11.21 18.41
C PRO A 43 9.30 -10.85 19.65
N THR A 44 8.93 -11.83 20.49
CA THR A 44 8.25 -11.57 21.77
C THR A 44 9.12 -10.92 22.83
N HIS A 45 10.43 -11.06 22.70
CA HIS A 45 11.38 -10.60 23.72
C HIS A 45 11.99 -9.23 23.41
N GLY A 46 11.39 -8.49 22.52
CA GLY A 46 11.84 -7.16 22.17
C GLY A 46 12.91 -7.15 21.07
N PRO A 47 13.60 -6.03 20.89
CA PRO A 47 14.57 -5.85 19.83
C PRO A 47 15.78 -6.75 19.99
N ILE A 48 16.43 -7.10 18.89
CA ILE A 48 17.73 -7.76 18.89
C ILE A 48 18.73 -6.86 19.62
N PRO A 49 19.54 -7.37 20.54
CA PRO A 49 20.55 -6.57 21.20
C PRO A 49 21.44 -5.83 20.20
N GLY A 50 21.56 -4.52 20.35
CA GLY A 50 22.30 -3.64 19.44
C GLY A 50 21.55 -3.21 18.17
N ALA A 51 20.34 -3.70 17.95
CA ALA A 51 19.47 -3.24 16.89
C ALA A 51 18.53 -2.11 17.38
N SER A 52 17.89 -1.42 16.44
CA SER A 52 16.83 -0.48 16.76
C SER A 52 15.65 -1.20 17.41
N GLU A 53 15.01 -0.57 18.39
CA GLU A 53 13.79 -1.09 19.04
C GLU A 53 12.64 -1.30 18.07
N HIS A 54 12.66 -0.61 16.93
CA HIS A 54 11.67 -0.73 15.86
C HIS A 54 12.03 -1.78 14.80
N TYR A 55 13.14 -2.48 14.98
CA TYR A 55 13.60 -3.46 14.00
C TYR A 55 13.14 -4.87 14.38
N SER A 56 12.58 -5.57 13.40
CA SER A 56 12.28 -7.00 13.49
C SER A 56 12.96 -7.73 12.34
N SER A 57 13.80 -8.71 12.64
CA SER A 57 14.43 -9.58 11.65
C SER A 57 14.06 -11.04 11.96
N TYR A 58 12.87 -11.40 11.55
CA TYR A 58 12.40 -12.76 11.69
C TYR A 58 12.40 -13.46 10.33
N TRP A 59 13.04 -14.61 10.28
CA TRP A 59 13.16 -15.42 9.08
C TRP A 59 12.42 -16.74 9.31
N GLY A 60 11.53 -17.09 8.43
CA GLY A 60 10.82 -18.34 8.50
C GLY A 60 9.43 -18.27 7.86
N ILE A 61 8.76 -19.41 7.78
CA ILE A 61 7.38 -19.53 7.33
C ILE A 61 6.38 -19.44 8.49
N GLU A 62 6.87 -19.62 9.71
CA GLU A 62 6.04 -19.47 10.91
C GLU A 62 5.70 -17.99 11.13
N ARG A 63 4.61 -17.75 11.82
CA ARG A 63 4.24 -16.39 12.21
C ARG A 63 5.31 -15.80 13.11
N PRO A 64 5.81 -14.58 12.82
CA PRO A 64 6.89 -13.97 13.59
C PRO A 64 6.47 -13.52 14.99
N PHE A 65 5.18 -13.53 15.29
CA PHE A 65 4.63 -13.20 16.60
C PHE A 65 3.98 -14.43 17.22
N PRO A 66 4.18 -14.70 18.49
CA PRO A 66 3.36 -15.64 19.24
C PRO A 66 1.94 -15.07 19.41
N GLY A 67 0.97 -15.93 19.69
CA GLY A 67 -0.45 -15.59 19.75
C GLY A 67 -0.78 -14.41 20.67
N ASN A 68 -0.04 -14.24 21.78
CA ASN A 68 -0.26 -13.14 22.71
C ASN A 68 0.17 -11.75 22.19
N ILE A 69 0.91 -11.68 21.10
CA ILE A 69 1.26 -10.40 20.44
C ILE A 69 0.23 -10.04 19.38
N THR A 70 -0.49 -11.01 18.85
CA THR A 70 -1.54 -10.82 17.87
C THR A 70 -2.88 -10.45 18.50
N ASP A 71 -3.03 -10.57 19.80
CA ASP A 71 -4.23 -10.12 20.52
C ASP A 71 -4.21 -8.60 20.71
N PRO A 72 -5.38 -7.96 20.91
CA PRO A 72 -5.42 -6.56 21.31
C PRO A 72 -4.59 -6.34 22.59
N ILE A 73 -3.79 -5.28 22.60
CA ILE A 73 -3.02 -4.89 23.78
C ILE A 73 -3.78 -3.79 24.50
N PHE A 74 -4.23 -4.09 25.71
CA PHE A 74 -4.98 -3.13 26.52
C PHE A 74 -4.08 -2.02 27.07
N PRO A 75 -4.66 -0.84 27.36
CA PRO A 75 -3.95 0.22 28.08
C PRO A 75 -3.29 -0.31 29.35
N THR A 76 -2.06 0.10 29.60
CA THR A 76 -1.31 -0.22 30.83
C THR A 76 -1.24 0.94 31.80
N GLU A 77 -1.70 2.12 31.37
CA GLU A 77 -1.75 3.34 32.15
C GLU A 77 -3.09 4.04 31.97
N ASP A 78 -3.54 4.76 33.00
CA ASP A 78 -4.68 5.64 32.94
C ASP A 78 -4.27 7.00 32.36
N GLY A 79 -5.13 7.61 31.56
CA GLY A 79 -4.87 8.94 31.03
C GLY A 79 -5.58 9.21 29.69
N PRO A 80 -5.44 10.42 29.14
CA PRO A 80 -5.94 10.71 27.81
C PRO A 80 -5.11 10.00 26.75
N PRO A 81 -5.69 9.67 25.57
CA PRO A 81 -4.93 9.18 24.43
C PRO A 81 -3.83 10.15 24.02
N GLY A 82 -2.72 9.62 23.50
CA GLY A 82 -1.69 10.41 22.85
C GLY A 82 -2.24 11.15 21.63
N GLU A 83 -1.65 12.28 21.26
CA GLU A 83 -2.16 13.15 20.20
C GLU A 83 -2.25 12.48 18.83
N ASP A 84 -1.35 11.54 18.54
CA ASP A 84 -1.27 10.80 17.28
C ASP A 84 -1.77 9.35 17.39
N ASP A 85 -2.20 8.87 18.57
CA ASP A 85 -2.61 7.49 18.82
C ASP A 85 -3.65 6.99 17.82
N TYR A 86 -4.60 7.85 17.51
CA TYR A 86 -5.67 7.56 16.58
C TYR A 86 -5.14 7.23 15.16
N ILE A 87 -4.14 7.96 14.69
CA ILE A 87 -3.51 7.71 13.40
C ILE A 87 -2.77 6.37 13.44
N TRP A 88 -2.03 6.12 14.51
CA TRP A 88 -1.28 4.88 14.70
C TRP A 88 -2.18 3.66 14.86
N GLN A 89 -3.32 3.79 15.51
CA GLN A 89 -4.34 2.72 15.60
C GLN A 89 -4.89 2.35 14.23
N ASN A 90 -5.17 3.35 13.39
CA ASN A 90 -5.62 3.12 12.01
C ASN A 90 -4.55 2.43 11.16
N LEU A 91 -3.30 2.88 11.26
CA LEU A 91 -2.18 2.26 10.56
C LEU A 91 -1.94 0.83 11.04
N LEU A 92 -1.95 0.58 12.35
CA LEU A 92 -1.79 -0.76 12.89
C LEU A 92 -2.87 -1.72 12.39
N SER A 93 -4.09 -1.24 12.27
CA SER A 93 -5.21 -2.03 11.75
C SER A 93 -5.07 -2.34 10.25
N ALA A 94 -4.57 -1.39 9.46
CA ALA A 94 -4.26 -1.61 8.04
C ALA A 94 -3.09 -2.58 7.88
N GLU A 95 -2.08 -2.44 8.71
CA GLU A 95 -0.86 -3.26 8.66
C GLU A 95 -1.11 -4.73 8.99
N TRP A 96 -2.06 -5.01 9.88
CA TRP A 96 -2.50 -6.39 10.13
C TRP A 96 -3.03 -7.06 8.86
N ILE A 97 -3.71 -6.30 7.98
CA ILE A 97 -4.20 -6.81 6.69
C ILE A 97 -3.01 -7.17 5.80
N ILE A 98 -2.02 -6.28 5.69
CA ILE A 98 -0.84 -6.46 4.85
C ILE A 98 -0.01 -7.65 5.33
N PHE A 99 0.29 -7.69 6.63
CA PHE A 99 1.04 -8.79 7.23
C PHE A 99 0.35 -10.15 7.01
N GLU A 100 -0.95 -10.24 7.29
CA GLU A 100 -1.70 -11.49 7.13
C GLU A 100 -1.82 -11.90 5.65
N PHE A 101 -1.91 -10.94 4.73
CA PHE A 101 -1.88 -11.21 3.31
C PHE A 101 -0.60 -11.94 2.88
N TYR A 102 0.55 -11.42 3.26
CA TYR A 102 1.82 -12.08 2.97
C TYR A 102 1.96 -13.42 3.70
N GLN A 103 1.56 -13.49 4.95
CA GLN A 103 1.63 -14.72 5.74
C GLN A 103 0.80 -15.84 5.09
N GLN A 104 -0.46 -15.56 4.74
CA GLN A 104 -1.34 -16.53 4.11
C GLN A 104 -0.84 -16.95 2.72
N GLY A 105 -0.32 -16.01 1.92
CA GLY A 105 0.25 -16.30 0.61
C GLY A 105 1.47 -17.22 0.69
N ILE A 106 2.36 -16.99 1.66
CA ILE A 106 3.54 -17.84 1.91
C ILE A 106 3.14 -19.24 2.41
N GLU A 107 2.09 -19.35 3.22
CA GLU A 107 1.55 -20.62 3.69
C GLU A 107 0.83 -21.39 2.57
N ARG A 108 0.16 -20.67 1.67
CA ARG A 108 -0.64 -21.24 0.58
C ARG A 108 0.22 -21.77 -0.56
N PHE A 109 1.27 -21.04 -0.96
CA PHE A 109 2.06 -21.31 -2.15
C PHE A 109 3.48 -21.74 -1.82
N THR A 110 3.92 -22.80 -2.46
CA THR A 110 5.29 -23.33 -2.38
C THR A 110 6.23 -22.60 -3.37
N ASP A 111 7.55 -22.82 -3.25
CA ASP A 111 8.51 -22.33 -4.26
C ASP A 111 8.16 -22.86 -5.66
N GLN A 112 7.72 -24.13 -5.75
CA GLN A 112 7.39 -24.76 -7.02
C GLN A 112 6.17 -24.13 -7.68
N ASP A 113 5.14 -23.75 -6.90
CA ASP A 113 3.94 -23.09 -7.45
C ASP A 113 4.31 -21.77 -8.14
N PHE A 114 5.24 -20.98 -7.57
CA PHE A 114 5.72 -19.75 -8.20
C PHE A 114 6.57 -20.03 -9.44
N ILE A 115 7.43 -21.06 -9.43
CA ILE A 115 8.22 -21.46 -10.57
C ILE A 115 7.32 -21.92 -11.73
N ASP A 116 6.31 -22.72 -11.44
CA ASP A 116 5.34 -23.23 -12.43
C ASP A 116 4.49 -22.10 -13.02
N ALA A 117 4.26 -21.05 -12.25
CA ALA A 117 3.64 -19.81 -12.71
C ALA A 117 4.57 -18.88 -13.53
N GLY A 118 5.82 -19.33 -13.78
CA GLY A 118 6.80 -18.58 -14.57
C GLY A 118 7.54 -17.48 -13.81
N MET A 119 7.50 -17.50 -12.49
CA MET A 119 8.15 -16.52 -11.63
C MET A 119 9.61 -16.92 -11.30
N PRO A 120 10.46 -15.95 -10.89
CA PRO A 120 11.82 -16.25 -10.43
C PRO A 120 11.83 -17.26 -9.27
N ASN A 121 12.84 -18.11 -9.22
CA ASN A 121 13.00 -19.15 -8.21
C ASN A 121 13.20 -18.63 -6.77
N ASN A 122 13.45 -17.35 -6.60
CA ASN A 122 13.60 -16.69 -5.31
C ASN A 122 12.35 -15.91 -4.87
N THR A 123 11.23 -16.01 -5.61
CA THR A 123 10.01 -15.24 -5.37
C THR A 123 9.49 -15.44 -3.95
N ARG A 124 9.28 -16.69 -3.53
CA ARG A 124 8.78 -16.99 -2.20
C ARG A 124 9.68 -16.47 -1.09
N ARG A 125 11.00 -16.58 -1.27
CA ARG A 125 11.98 -16.04 -0.33
C ARG A 125 11.84 -14.52 -0.20
N ARG A 126 11.64 -13.80 -1.32
CA ARG A 126 11.43 -12.34 -1.31
C ARG A 126 10.12 -11.97 -0.59
N LEU A 127 9.06 -12.73 -0.81
CA LEU A 127 7.80 -12.56 -0.08
C LEU A 127 7.98 -12.75 1.42
N MET A 128 8.80 -13.70 1.85
CA MET A 128 9.14 -13.89 3.26
C MET A 128 9.93 -12.70 3.84
N GLU A 129 10.84 -12.12 3.05
CA GLU A 129 11.59 -10.92 3.45
C GLU A 129 10.65 -9.71 3.59
N ILE A 130 9.71 -9.53 2.68
CA ILE A 130 8.66 -8.49 2.77
C ILE A 130 7.80 -8.72 4.02
N ARG A 131 7.20 -9.90 4.18
CA ARG A 131 6.43 -10.25 5.38
C ARG A 131 7.16 -9.90 6.68
N ASN A 132 8.49 -10.10 6.73
CA ASN A 132 9.29 -9.74 7.90
C ASN A 132 9.40 -8.22 8.09
N ASN A 133 9.41 -7.44 7.01
CA ASN A 133 9.32 -5.98 7.09
C ASN A 133 7.96 -5.56 7.65
N GLU A 134 6.86 -6.15 7.18
CA GLU A 134 5.51 -5.88 7.69
C GLU A 134 5.37 -6.22 9.18
N ALA A 135 6.01 -7.31 9.61
CA ALA A 135 6.11 -7.61 11.04
C ALA A 135 6.86 -6.52 11.82
N GLY A 136 7.86 -5.92 11.20
CA GLY A 136 8.58 -4.75 11.75
C GLY A 136 7.68 -3.52 11.85
N HIS A 137 6.89 -3.25 10.80
CA HIS A 137 5.93 -2.14 10.79
C HIS A 137 4.87 -2.30 11.88
N LEU A 138 4.31 -3.49 12.06
CA LEU A 138 3.38 -3.80 13.16
C LEU A 138 3.98 -3.41 14.52
N ARG A 139 5.24 -3.74 14.76
CA ARG A 139 5.93 -3.36 16.02
C ARG A 139 6.12 -1.86 16.14
N ILE A 140 6.50 -1.19 15.07
CA ILE A 140 6.64 0.28 15.07
C ILE A 140 5.30 0.90 15.45
N PHE A 141 4.21 0.49 14.80
CA PHE A 141 2.89 1.06 15.08
C PHE A 141 2.42 0.76 16.50
N GLN A 142 2.62 -0.47 17.00
CA GLN A 142 2.31 -0.80 18.39
C GLN A 142 3.09 0.06 19.39
N ASN A 143 4.37 0.35 19.10
CA ASN A 143 5.21 1.16 19.99
C ASN A 143 4.88 2.66 19.93
N GLN A 144 4.32 3.14 18.82
CA GLN A 144 3.90 4.54 18.67
C GLN A 144 2.59 4.85 19.42
N ILE A 145 1.73 3.86 19.60
CA ILE A 145 0.51 4.02 20.37
C ILE A 145 0.86 4.11 21.86
N SER A 146 0.39 5.17 22.52
CA SER A 146 0.69 5.44 23.92
C SER A 146 0.20 4.31 24.85
N PRO A 147 0.78 4.19 26.06
CA PRO A 147 0.34 3.19 27.04
C PRO A 147 -1.08 3.43 27.58
N THR A 148 -1.67 4.59 27.31
CA THR A 148 -3.03 4.96 27.69
C THR A 148 -4.09 4.56 26.66
N SER A 149 -3.67 4.07 25.49
CA SER A 149 -4.58 3.68 24.40
C SER A 149 -4.47 2.20 24.07
N ILE A 150 -5.59 1.61 23.64
CA ILE A 150 -5.62 0.24 23.14
C ILE A 150 -4.84 0.12 21.82
N LYS A 151 -4.10 -0.97 21.66
CA LYS A 151 -3.45 -1.32 20.38
C LYS A 151 -4.28 -2.41 19.73
N PRO A 152 -4.91 -2.14 18.58
CA PRO A 152 -5.81 -3.11 17.94
C PRO A 152 -5.10 -4.40 17.56
N GLY A 153 -5.79 -5.53 17.78
CA GLY A 153 -5.39 -6.84 17.28
C GLY A 153 -5.95 -7.12 15.88
N PRO A 154 -5.47 -8.20 15.21
CA PRO A 154 -5.92 -8.57 13.89
C PRO A 154 -7.37 -9.06 13.88
N CYS A 155 -8.02 -8.88 12.74
CA CYS A 155 -9.26 -9.56 12.38
C CYS A 155 -8.93 -10.88 11.65
N GLN A 156 -9.94 -11.56 11.12
CA GLN A 156 -9.74 -12.60 10.10
C GLN A 156 -9.91 -11.96 8.72
N TYR A 157 -9.14 -12.44 7.76
CA TYR A 157 -9.09 -11.83 6.43
C TYR A 157 -9.28 -12.88 5.34
N ILE A 158 -9.88 -12.46 4.23
CA ILE A 158 -10.03 -13.25 3.00
C ILE A 158 -9.28 -12.53 1.89
N PHE A 159 -8.38 -13.24 1.23
CA PHE A 159 -7.58 -12.71 0.14
C PHE A 159 -7.76 -13.53 -1.14
N PRO A 160 -7.47 -12.96 -2.34
CA PRO A 160 -7.52 -13.67 -3.62
C PRO A 160 -6.32 -14.62 -3.75
N LEU A 161 -6.36 -15.75 -3.06
CA LEU A 161 -5.31 -16.79 -3.03
C LEU A 161 -5.65 -18.02 -3.85
N ASP A 162 -6.40 -17.86 -4.96
CA ASP A 162 -6.78 -18.97 -5.81
C ASP A 162 -5.59 -19.47 -6.64
N GLU A 163 -4.76 -18.55 -7.14
CA GLU A 163 -3.60 -18.82 -7.98
C GLU A 163 -2.42 -17.94 -7.61
N PRO A 164 -1.16 -18.41 -7.81
CA PRO A 164 0.04 -17.61 -7.52
C PRO A 164 0.06 -16.25 -8.22
N LEU A 165 -0.42 -16.18 -9.47
CA LEU A 165 -0.45 -14.93 -10.23
C LEU A 165 -1.47 -13.94 -9.68
N ALA A 166 -2.62 -14.38 -9.20
CA ALA A 166 -3.61 -13.51 -8.54
C ALA A 166 -3.03 -12.92 -7.26
N PHE A 167 -2.39 -13.74 -6.42
CA PHE A 167 -1.68 -13.29 -5.24
C PHE A 167 -0.61 -12.25 -5.57
N LEU A 168 0.28 -12.53 -6.51
CA LEU A 168 1.37 -11.62 -6.90
C LEU A 168 0.85 -10.32 -7.55
N SER A 169 -0.27 -10.39 -8.24
CA SER A 169 -0.94 -9.21 -8.77
C SER A 169 -1.41 -8.29 -7.65
N PHE A 170 -1.98 -8.89 -6.61
CA PHE A 170 -2.44 -8.13 -5.45
C PHE A 170 -1.28 -7.56 -4.62
N VAL A 171 -0.10 -8.22 -4.59
CA VAL A 171 1.13 -7.64 -4.01
C VAL A 171 1.39 -6.24 -4.59
N THR A 172 1.35 -6.10 -5.91
CA THR A 172 1.62 -4.80 -6.57
C THR A 172 0.62 -3.72 -6.15
N VAL A 173 -0.67 -4.06 -6.01
CA VAL A 173 -1.70 -3.10 -5.63
C VAL A 173 -1.59 -2.71 -4.16
N ILE A 174 -1.33 -3.68 -3.27
CA ILE A 174 -1.29 -3.44 -1.83
C ILE A 174 -0.09 -2.57 -1.45
N GLU A 175 1.08 -2.81 -2.07
CA GLU A 175 2.28 -2.01 -1.83
C GLU A 175 2.14 -0.58 -2.38
N LEU A 176 1.60 -0.45 -3.59
CA LEU A 176 1.29 0.86 -4.15
C LEU A 176 0.32 1.65 -3.27
N ALA A 177 -0.74 0.99 -2.82
CA ALA A 177 -1.72 1.59 -1.94
C ALA A 177 -1.07 2.00 -0.61
N SER A 178 -0.33 1.11 0.03
CA SER A 178 0.34 1.37 1.31
C SER A 178 1.28 2.57 1.23
N MET A 179 2.18 2.60 0.24
CA MET A 179 3.08 3.73 0.00
C MET A 179 2.30 5.04 -0.16
N ALA A 180 1.27 5.07 -1.01
CA ALA A 180 0.49 6.26 -1.29
C ALA A 180 -0.25 6.77 -0.05
N PHE A 181 -0.72 5.87 0.81
CA PHE A 181 -1.41 6.24 2.04
C PHE A 181 -0.50 6.80 3.10
N LEU A 182 0.63 6.16 3.34
CA LEU A 182 1.62 6.64 4.30
C LEU A 182 2.11 8.03 3.90
N THR A 183 2.33 8.25 2.59
CA THR A 183 2.68 9.56 2.05
C THR A 183 1.58 10.59 2.30
N GLY A 184 0.32 10.24 2.03
CA GLY A 184 -0.84 11.12 2.27
C GLY A 184 -1.07 11.40 3.77
N LEU A 185 -0.84 10.42 4.63
CA LEU A 185 -0.97 10.56 6.09
C LEU A 185 0.16 11.37 6.72
N ALA A 186 1.35 11.43 6.14
CA ALA A 186 2.54 12.03 6.75
C ALA A 186 2.38 13.51 7.15
N GLN A 187 1.41 14.20 6.56
CA GLN A 187 1.08 15.59 6.93
C GLN A 187 0.20 15.72 8.18
N LEU A 188 -0.47 14.66 8.63
CA LEU A 188 -1.48 14.72 9.69
C LEU A 188 -0.92 14.65 11.12
N PRO A 189 0.12 13.83 11.44
CA PRO A 189 0.66 13.76 12.78
C PRO A 189 1.17 15.10 13.27
N LYS A 190 1.03 15.35 14.55
CA LYS A 190 1.59 16.53 15.21
C LYS A 190 3.07 16.35 15.51
N SER A 191 3.46 15.15 15.85
CA SER A 191 4.85 14.81 16.14
C SER A 191 5.68 14.71 14.86
N ASP A 192 6.82 15.41 14.81
CA ASP A 192 7.78 15.29 13.70
C ASP A 192 8.43 13.92 13.66
N PHE A 193 8.55 13.26 14.80
CA PHE A 193 8.99 11.86 14.86
C PHE A 193 8.01 10.93 14.15
N ALA A 194 6.71 11.09 14.37
CA ALA A 194 5.67 10.35 13.70
C ALA A 194 5.70 10.55 12.17
N LYS A 195 5.86 11.79 11.72
CA LYS A 195 6.02 12.10 10.28
C LYS A 195 7.25 11.42 9.68
N GLY A 196 8.37 11.46 10.41
CA GLY A 196 9.60 10.79 10.00
C GLY A 196 9.45 9.28 9.90
N ALA A 197 8.79 8.64 10.86
CA ALA A 197 8.53 7.21 10.87
C ALA A 197 7.64 6.79 9.68
N MET A 198 6.55 7.49 9.42
CA MET A 198 5.68 7.23 8.28
C MET A 198 6.41 7.36 6.95
N THR A 199 7.25 8.39 6.80
CA THR A 199 8.07 8.58 5.60
C THR A 199 9.05 7.43 5.42
N ALA A 200 9.69 6.96 6.48
CA ALA A 200 10.63 5.84 6.43
C ALA A 200 9.94 4.53 6.04
N ILE A 201 8.74 4.27 6.56
CA ILE A 201 7.95 3.09 6.21
C ILE A 201 7.50 3.18 4.75
N SER A 202 6.96 4.32 4.30
CA SER A 202 6.56 4.53 2.90
C SER A 202 7.70 4.24 1.91
N GLN A 203 8.95 4.58 2.26
CA GLN A 203 10.11 4.21 1.44
C GLN A 203 10.40 2.70 1.44
N THR A 204 10.02 1.97 2.48
CA THR A 204 10.13 0.52 2.53
C THR A 204 9.11 -0.12 1.62
N GLU A 205 7.85 0.33 1.66
CA GLU A 205 6.78 -0.10 0.77
C GLU A 205 7.14 0.16 -0.71
N THR A 206 7.75 1.31 -0.99
CA THR A 206 8.26 1.61 -2.34
C THR A 206 9.28 0.57 -2.81
N ARG A 207 10.12 0.03 -1.92
CA ARG A 207 11.08 -1.03 -2.30
C ARG A 207 10.38 -2.36 -2.58
N HIS A 208 9.31 -2.67 -1.86
CA HIS A 208 8.50 -3.86 -2.11
C HIS A 208 7.82 -3.78 -3.47
N GLU A 209 7.17 -2.65 -3.76
CA GLU A 209 6.57 -2.39 -5.07
C GLU A 209 7.61 -2.46 -6.20
N LEU A 210 8.75 -1.79 -6.02
CA LEU A 210 9.83 -1.78 -7.01
C LEU A 210 10.31 -3.19 -7.36
N TRP A 211 10.46 -4.06 -6.35
CA TRP A 211 10.77 -5.46 -6.57
C TRP A 211 9.69 -6.17 -7.38
N ALA A 212 8.42 -5.97 -7.04
CA ALA A 212 7.32 -6.58 -7.79
C ALA A 212 7.31 -6.12 -9.25
N LEU A 213 7.46 -4.82 -9.51
CA LEU A 213 7.48 -4.28 -10.86
C LEU A 213 8.67 -4.84 -11.68
N THR A 214 9.86 -4.87 -11.10
CA THR A 214 11.08 -5.25 -11.85
C THR A 214 11.26 -6.76 -11.96
N ASP A 215 11.12 -7.49 -10.86
CA ASP A 215 11.45 -8.91 -10.82
C ASP A 215 10.29 -9.80 -11.26
N LEU A 216 9.05 -9.47 -10.87
CA LEU A 216 7.89 -10.26 -11.25
C LEU A 216 7.37 -9.87 -12.63
N TRP A 217 7.09 -8.58 -12.83
CA TRP A 217 6.33 -8.11 -13.99
C TRP A 217 7.20 -7.61 -15.15
N LYS A 218 8.50 -7.41 -14.96
CA LYS A 218 9.41 -6.82 -15.94
C LYS A 218 8.90 -5.47 -16.46
N ALA A 219 8.24 -4.73 -15.58
CA ALA A 219 7.74 -3.40 -15.85
C ALA A 219 8.84 -2.35 -15.63
N ASP A 220 8.63 -1.15 -16.19
CA ASP A 220 9.52 -0.01 -15.96
C ASP A 220 9.22 0.59 -14.57
N PRO A 221 10.16 0.53 -13.61
CA PRO A 221 9.93 1.00 -12.25
C PRO A 221 9.93 2.53 -12.13
N PHE A 222 10.41 3.23 -13.15
CA PHE A 222 10.53 4.69 -13.16
C PHE A 222 9.46 5.35 -14.02
N ALA A 223 8.48 4.55 -14.44
CA ALA A 223 7.39 5.02 -15.25
C ALA A 223 6.27 5.61 -14.37
N GLY A 224 5.64 6.65 -14.87
CA GLY A 224 4.53 7.30 -14.20
C GLY A 224 4.86 8.71 -13.72
N PRO A 225 4.00 9.31 -12.88
CA PRO A 225 4.24 10.63 -12.33
C PRO A 225 5.44 10.65 -11.38
N ALA A 226 6.02 11.84 -11.20
CA ALA A 226 7.18 12.04 -10.34
C ALA A 226 6.89 11.83 -8.84
N ASP A 227 5.63 11.72 -8.48
CA ASP A 227 5.16 11.50 -7.11
C ASP A 227 4.00 10.52 -7.10
N THR A 228 3.81 9.85 -5.97
CA THR A 228 2.65 9.01 -5.71
C THR A 228 2.13 9.33 -4.32
N THR A 229 0.92 9.84 -4.25
CA THR A 229 0.27 10.17 -2.99
C THR A 229 -1.24 9.97 -3.10
N PHE A 230 -1.86 9.59 -2.00
CA PHE A 230 -3.29 9.51 -1.89
C PHE A 230 -3.80 10.67 -1.03
N PRO A 231 -4.67 11.53 -1.54
CA PRO A 231 -5.05 12.75 -0.83
C PRO A 231 -5.89 12.51 0.43
N TYR A 232 -6.58 11.38 0.51
CA TYR A 232 -7.51 11.05 1.60
C TYR A 232 -7.19 9.71 2.24
N ALA A 233 -6.09 9.68 2.94
CA ALA A 233 -5.53 8.47 3.51
C ALA A 233 -6.49 7.70 4.45
N ASN A 234 -7.40 8.40 5.15
CA ASN A 234 -8.41 7.75 5.98
C ASN A 234 -9.45 6.94 5.20
N GLN A 235 -9.48 7.03 3.87
CA GLN A 235 -10.36 6.21 3.01
C GLN A 235 -9.76 4.85 2.66
N ILE A 236 -8.51 4.59 2.97
CA ILE A 236 -7.87 3.30 2.65
C ILE A 236 -8.56 2.14 3.34
N LEU A 237 -8.88 2.32 4.62
CA LEU A 237 -9.50 1.28 5.40
C LEU A 237 -10.88 0.86 4.86
N TYR A 238 -11.47 1.70 4.03
CA TYR A 238 -12.66 1.34 3.25
C TYR A 238 -12.35 0.46 2.05
N SER A 239 -11.27 0.76 1.34
CA SER A 239 -10.87 -0.05 0.19
C SER A 239 -10.46 -1.47 0.59
N THR A 240 -10.11 -1.68 1.86
CA THR A 240 -9.75 -2.99 2.42
C THR A 240 -10.89 -3.67 3.19
N HIS A 241 -12.04 -3.01 3.32
CA HIS A 241 -13.16 -3.53 4.10
C HIS A 241 -13.66 -4.91 3.63
N ASN A 242 -13.70 -5.14 2.34
CA ASN A 242 -14.10 -6.42 1.74
C ASN A 242 -13.12 -7.55 2.01
N LEU A 243 -11.91 -7.25 2.45
CA LEU A 243 -10.92 -8.26 2.85
C LEU A 243 -11.13 -8.75 4.29
N VAL A 244 -11.91 -8.03 5.09
CA VAL A 244 -12.17 -8.36 6.49
C VAL A 244 -13.41 -9.25 6.59
N VAL A 245 -13.27 -10.41 7.25
CA VAL A 245 -14.42 -11.28 7.56
C VAL A 245 -15.35 -10.55 8.51
N PRO A 246 -16.62 -10.33 8.17
CA PRO A 246 -17.55 -9.61 9.03
C PRO A 246 -17.66 -10.24 10.43
N GLY A 247 -17.57 -9.40 11.47
CA GLY A 247 -17.68 -9.83 12.86
C GLY A 247 -16.47 -10.58 13.43
N SER A 248 -15.36 -10.67 12.69
CA SER A 248 -14.15 -11.38 13.14
C SER A 248 -13.18 -10.52 13.92
N CYS A 249 -13.33 -9.22 13.88
CA CYS A 249 -12.44 -8.33 14.63
C CYS A 249 -12.67 -8.46 16.14
N PRO A 250 -11.61 -8.39 16.96
CA PRO A 250 -11.75 -8.31 18.39
C PRO A 250 -12.71 -7.18 18.79
N PRO A 251 -13.67 -7.43 19.69
CA PRO A 251 -14.65 -6.40 20.07
C PRO A 251 -14.04 -5.21 20.79
N GLU A 252 -12.82 -5.37 21.29
CA GLU A 252 -12.05 -4.33 21.96
C GLU A 252 -11.33 -3.38 20.99
N ASN A 253 -11.20 -3.78 19.72
CA ASN A 253 -10.61 -2.91 18.73
C ASN A 253 -11.40 -1.61 18.59
N PRO A 254 -10.72 -0.46 18.47
CA PRO A 254 -11.40 0.78 18.19
C PRO A 254 -12.11 0.73 16.85
N GLU A 255 -13.26 1.39 16.77
CA GLU A 255 -13.94 1.57 15.50
C GLU A 255 -13.15 2.55 14.62
N TYR A 256 -12.82 2.14 13.41
CA TYR A 256 -12.08 2.96 12.47
C TYR A 256 -12.66 2.87 11.04
N PRO A 257 -12.19 3.74 10.12
CA PRO A 257 -11.42 4.96 10.32
C PRO A 257 -12.25 6.01 11.05
N HIS A 258 -11.63 7.02 11.66
CA HIS A 258 -12.35 8.04 12.38
C HIS A 258 -11.98 9.45 11.86
N PRO A 259 -12.91 10.33 11.51
CA PRO A 259 -14.33 10.06 11.33
C PRO A 259 -14.55 8.99 10.24
N ARG A 260 -15.41 8.03 10.56
CA ARG A 260 -15.69 6.92 9.65
C ARG A 260 -16.55 7.41 8.49
N GLN A 261 -16.01 7.30 7.28
CA GLN A 261 -16.81 7.42 6.06
C GLN A 261 -17.14 6.02 5.55
N LEU A 262 -18.40 5.64 5.59
CA LEU A 262 -18.89 4.41 4.96
C LEU A 262 -19.11 4.66 3.47
N LEU A 263 -18.02 4.77 2.73
CA LEU A 263 -18.10 4.96 1.29
C LEU A 263 -18.28 3.62 0.58
N PRO A 264 -19.15 3.55 -0.42
CA PRO A 264 -19.24 2.40 -1.29
C PRO A 264 -17.92 2.07 -1.94
N ILE A 265 -17.57 0.79 -1.98
CA ILE A 265 -16.39 0.28 -2.68
C ILE A 265 -16.57 0.57 -4.17
N LEU A 266 -15.52 1.06 -4.81
CA LEU A 266 -15.50 1.36 -6.22
C LEU A 266 -14.48 0.47 -6.93
N SER A 267 -14.89 -0.16 -8.01
CA SER A 267 -14.02 -0.85 -8.94
C SER A 267 -14.19 -0.32 -10.36
N ALA A 268 -13.24 -0.60 -11.24
CA ALA A 268 -13.28 -0.15 -12.61
C ALA A 268 -12.97 -1.30 -13.56
N THR A 269 -13.76 -1.48 -14.60
CA THR A 269 -13.46 -2.44 -15.68
C THR A 269 -13.29 -1.71 -17.00
N PRO A 270 -12.28 -2.04 -17.81
CA PRO A 270 -12.13 -1.46 -19.13
C PRO A 270 -13.19 -2.04 -20.08
N ASP A 271 -13.75 -1.19 -20.93
CA ASP A 271 -14.62 -1.63 -22.03
C ASP A 271 -13.81 -2.40 -23.10
N THR A 272 -12.50 -2.23 -23.07
CA THR A 272 -11.53 -2.92 -23.93
C THR A 272 -10.51 -3.69 -23.08
N THR A 273 -9.54 -4.33 -23.71
CA THR A 273 -8.44 -5.03 -23.01
C THR A 273 -7.36 -4.08 -22.44
N SER A 274 -7.56 -2.77 -22.51
CA SER A 274 -6.56 -1.77 -22.11
C SER A 274 -7.16 -0.74 -21.14
N LEU A 275 -6.42 -0.41 -20.10
CA LEU A 275 -6.67 0.69 -19.17
C LEU A 275 -5.85 1.95 -19.51
N ALA A 276 -5.40 2.10 -20.74
CA ALA A 276 -4.58 3.25 -21.16
C ALA A 276 -5.34 4.58 -21.06
N PRO A 277 -4.65 5.73 -20.91
CA PRO A 277 -5.25 7.05 -21.04
C PRO A 277 -6.05 7.21 -22.34
N GLY A 278 -7.25 7.75 -22.22
CA GLY A 278 -8.22 7.82 -23.30
C GLY A 278 -9.09 6.58 -23.50
N ALA A 279 -8.85 5.50 -22.78
CA ALA A 279 -9.75 4.34 -22.75
C ALA A 279 -11.02 4.66 -21.96
N THR A 280 -12.14 4.06 -22.40
CA THR A 280 -13.39 4.10 -21.64
C THR A 280 -13.39 2.95 -20.64
N ILE A 281 -13.79 3.25 -19.41
CA ILE A 281 -13.97 2.30 -18.33
C ILE A 281 -15.38 2.40 -17.77
N THR A 282 -15.86 1.30 -17.22
CA THR A 282 -17.11 1.28 -16.45
C THR A 282 -16.76 1.20 -14.98
N LEU A 283 -17.33 2.10 -14.18
CA LEU A 283 -17.21 2.10 -12.73
C LEU A 283 -18.32 1.23 -12.14
N HIS A 284 -17.94 0.36 -11.21
CA HIS A 284 -18.84 -0.63 -10.60
C HIS A 284 -18.84 -0.51 -9.08
N PHE A 285 -19.97 -0.91 -8.52
CA PHE A 285 -20.14 -1.13 -7.09
C PHE A 285 -20.45 -2.61 -6.84
N PRO A 286 -20.07 -3.16 -5.68
CA PRO A 286 -20.51 -4.50 -5.28
C PRO A 286 -22.04 -4.62 -5.28
N GLU A 287 -22.53 -5.83 -5.44
CA GLU A 287 -23.98 -6.10 -5.28
C GLU A 287 -24.37 -5.99 -3.80
N GLY A 288 -25.48 -5.36 -3.54
CA GLY A 288 -26.07 -5.24 -2.19
C GLY A 288 -26.81 -3.93 -1.95
N PRO A 289 -27.68 -3.88 -0.97
CA PRO A 289 -28.55 -2.70 -0.75
C PRO A 289 -27.77 -1.44 -0.31
N ASP A 290 -26.65 -1.60 0.39
CA ASP A 290 -25.85 -0.48 0.92
C ASP A 290 -24.52 -0.31 0.17
N SER A 291 -24.36 -0.98 -0.97
CA SER A 291 -23.11 -1.01 -1.73
C SER A 291 -22.97 0.11 -2.76
N GLN A 292 -24.03 0.88 -2.98
CA GLN A 292 -24.05 1.96 -3.97
C GLN A 292 -24.24 3.32 -3.27
N PRO A 293 -23.62 4.40 -3.78
CA PRO A 293 -23.88 5.73 -3.27
C PRO A 293 -25.31 6.16 -3.61
N VAL A 294 -25.90 6.95 -2.74
CA VAL A 294 -27.16 7.62 -3.02
C VAL A 294 -26.84 8.88 -3.83
N PHE A 295 -27.24 8.88 -5.09
CA PHE A 295 -27.14 10.06 -5.95
C PHE A 295 -28.39 10.93 -5.81
N GLU A 296 -28.20 12.22 -5.55
CA GLU A 296 -29.28 13.19 -5.45
C GLU A 296 -29.77 13.61 -6.85
N ASP A 297 -31.07 13.63 -7.07
CA ASP A 297 -31.66 14.03 -8.34
C ASP A 297 -31.23 15.45 -8.73
N GLY A 298 -30.79 15.62 -9.97
CA GLY A 298 -30.38 16.91 -10.52
C GLY A 298 -29.01 17.42 -10.05
N LYS A 299 -28.31 16.69 -9.18
CA LYS A 299 -26.95 17.02 -8.76
C LYS A 299 -25.94 16.41 -9.74
N GLN A 300 -24.94 17.21 -10.11
CA GLN A 300 -23.85 16.74 -10.94
C GLN A 300 -22.79 16.01 -10.08
N TYR A 301 -22.40 14.83 -10.52
CA TYR A 301 -21.29 14.06 -9.95
C TYR A 301 -20.16 13.89 -10.94
N TYR A 302 -18.98 13.57 -10.43
CA TYR A 302 -17.75 13.48 -11.22
C TYR A 302 -16.98 12.21 -10.86
N ALA A 303 -16.44 11.56 -11.88
CA ALA A 303 -15.32 10.68 -11.68
C ALA A 303 -14.06 11.56 -11.55
N VAL A 304 -13.41 11.51 -10.43
CA VAL A 304 -12.19 12.28 -10.13
C VAL A 304 -11.02 11.34 -10.16
N PHE A 305 -10.06 11.64 -11.03
CA PHE A 305 -8.85 10.85 -11.22
C PHE A 305 -7.65 11.59 -10.67
N PHE A 306 -6.84 10.89 -9.87
CA PHE A 306 -5.55 11.39 -9.39
C PHE A 306 -4.44 10.56 -10.01
N HIS A 307 -3.44 11.24 -10.56
CA HIS A 307 -2.25 10.64 -11.13
C HIS A 307 -1.04 11.47 -10.71
N GLY A 308 -0.46 11.14 -9.57
CA GLY A 308 0.48 12.00 -8.88
C GLY A 308 -0.18 13.34 -8.51
N VAL A 309 0.47 14.43 -8.83
CA VAL A 309 -0.06 15.80 -8.62
C VAL A 309 -1.18 16.17 -9.61
N LEU A 310 -1.37 15.40 -10.68
CA LEU A 310 -2.42 15.67 -11.66
C LEU A 310 -3.77 15.21 -11.12
N ASN A 311 -4.76 16.08 -11.26
CA ASN A 311 -6.14 15.85 -10.88
C ASN A 311 -7.04 16.22 -12.06
N ALA A 312 -7.87 15.29 -12.48
CA ALA A 312 -8.83 15.52 -13.57
C ALA A 312 -10.22 15.04 -13.16
N SER A 313 -11.24 15.81 -13.52
CA SER A 313 -12.64 15.52 -13.20
C SER A 313 -13.46 15.37 -14.47
N VAL A 314 -14.12 14.24 -14.59
CA VAL A 314 -15.01 13.94 -15.72
C VAL A 314 -16.44 13.85 -15.20
N PRO A 315 -17.38 14.68 -15.69
CA PRO A 315 -18.79 14.56 -15.34
C PRO A 315 -19.32 13.16 -15.66
N ILE A 316 -20.11 12.58 -14.75
CA ILE A 316 -20.71 11.26 -14.94
C ILE A 316 -22.24 11.34 -14.99
N ASP A 317 -22.84 10.40 -15.74
CA ASP A 317 -24.28 10.16 -15.72
C ASP A 317 -24.62 9.14 -14.62
N THR A 318 -25.40 9.57 -13.65
CA THR A 318 -25.81 8.75 -12.51
C THR A 318 -27.26 8.26 -12.63
N ASN A 319 -27.85 8.28 -13.84
CA ASN A 319 -29.21 7.80 -14.04
C ASN A 319 -29.37 6.33 -13.60
N PRO A 320 -30.40 6.01 -12.82
CA PRO A 320 -30.63 4.66 -12.32
C PRO A 320 -30.69 3.62 -13.44
N GLY A 321 -30.00 2.49 -13.23
CA GLY A 321 -29.97 1.35 -14.16
C GLY A 321 -29.02 1.51 -15.34
N LYS A 322 -28.26 2.58 -15.44
CA LYS A 322 -27.19 2.74 -16.42
C LYS A 322 -25.82 2.50 -15.78
N PRO A 323 -24.90 1.83 -16.48
CA PRO A 323 -23.52 1.75 -16.02
C PRO A 323 -22.88 3.14 -16.03
N ILE A 324 -22.05 3.43 -15.03
CA ILE A 324 -21.28 4.66 -14.98
C ILE A 324 -20.05 4.48 -15.87
N SER A 325 -20.16 4.95 -17.11
CA SER A 325 -19.08 4.86 -18.09
C SER A 325 -18.32 6.18 -18.16
N VAL A 326 -16.98 6.13 -18.12
CA VAL A 326 -16.12 7.31 -18.08
C VAL A 326 -14.83 7.07 -18.85
N THR A 327 -14.29 8.12 -19.47
CA THR A 327 -13.02 8.05 -20.18
C THR A 327 -11.87 8.48 -19.26
N ILE A 328 -10.83 7.66 -19.17
CA ILE A 328 -9.59 8.01 -18.46
C ILE A 328 -8.98 9.24 -19.16
N PRO A 329 -8.59 10.28 -18.42
CA PRO A 329 -8.00 11.49 -18.98
C PRO A 329 -6.80 11.18 -19.89
N LYS A 330 -6.78 11.80 -21.07
CA LYS A 330 -5.75 11.53 -22.10
C LYS A 330 -4.39 12.15 -21.78
N GLU A 331 -4.39 13.15 -20.92
CA GLU A 331 -3.21 13.87 -20.45
C GLU A 331 -2.38 13.08 -19.44
N PHE A 332 -2.91 11.98 -18.93
CA PHE A 332 -2.18 11.14 -17.99
C PHE A 332 -1.12 10.29 -18.68
N ASP A 333 -0.09 9.92 -17.95
CA ASP A 333 0.90 8.96 -18.43
C ASP A 333 0.28 7.54 -18.46
N ALA A 334 0.65 6.75 -19.46
CA ALA A 334 0.21 5.35 -19.59
C ALA A 334 0.95 4.40 -18.64
N LYS A 335 1.52 4.92 -17.56
CA LYS A 335 2.39 4.21 -16.63
C LYS A 335 2.05 4.60 -15.20
N GLY A 336 2.59 3.84 -14.22
CA GLY A 336 2.27 4.04 -12.81
C GLY A 336 0.85 3.61 -12.47
N ALA A 337 0.17 4.37 -11.63
CA ALA A 337 -1.20 4.10 -11.22
C ALA A 337 -2.08 5.36 -11.24
N ILE A 338 -3.37 5.14 -11.37
CA ILE A 338 -4.41 6.16 -11.21
C ILE A 338 -5.25 5.77 -10.00
N ILE A 339 -5.57 6.74 -9.17
CA ILE A 339 -6.57 6.59 -8.11
C ILE A 339 -7.84 7.29 -8.57
N ALA A 340 -8.94 6.55 -8.65
CA ALA A 340 -10.23 7.07 -9.09
C ALA A 340 -11.23 7.08 -7.94
N MET A 341 -12.07 8.09 -7.88
CA MET A 341 -13.19 8.17 -6.94
C MET A 341 -14.37 8.89 -7.56
N ILE A 342 -15.56 8.72 -6.99
CA ILE A 342 -16.73 9.51 -7.35
C ILE A 342 -16.90 10.61 -6.30
N ALA A 343 -17.07 11.83 -6.76
CA ALA A 343 -17.28 13.00 -5.92
C ALA A 343 -18.45 13.86 -6.40
N ASP A 344 -19.02 14.62 -5.48
CA ASP A 344 -20.10 15.59 -5.75
C ASP A 344 -19.58 16.98 -6.14
N GLN A 345 -18.25 17.15 -6.14
CA GLN A 345 -17.57 18.36 -6.57
C GLN A 345 -16.37 18.01 -7.46
N PRO A 346 -16.09 18.81 -8.49
CA PRO A 346 -14.93 18.59 -9.33
C PRO A 346 -13.64 18.73 -8.51
N GLY A 347 -12.66 17.85 -8.78
CA GLY A 347 -11.40 17.81 -8.07
C GLY A 347 -11.46 17.14 -6.69
N ALA A 348 -12.64 16.73 -6.22
CA ALA A 348 -12.82 16.18 -4.88
C ALA A 348 -12.06 17.01 -3.82
N PRO A 349 -12.41 18.29 -3.62
CA PRO A 349 -11.57 19.24 -2.87
C PRO A 349 -11.45 18.93 -1.37
N THR A 350 -12.35 18.10 -0.85
CA THR A 350 -12.36 17.67 0.54
C THR A 350 -12.71 16.21 0.62
N ASN A 351 -12.31 15.58 1.71
CA ASN A 351 -12.74 14.22 2.06
C ASN A 351 -14.26 14.04 2.03
N TYR A 352 -15.03 15.06 2.40
CA TYR A 352 -16.50 15.02 2.44
C TYR A 352 -17.15 15.14 1.07
N SER A 353 -16.44 15.60 0.07
CA SER A 353 -16.94 15.65 -1.30
C SER A 353 -16.91 14.29 -2.00
N VAL A 354 -16.19 13.32 -1.46
CA VAL A 354 -16.11 11.96 -2.01
C VAL A 354 -17.31 11.15 -1.57
N VAL A 355 -17.98 10.50 -2.52
CA VAL A 355 -19.19 9.70 -2.30
C VAL A 355 -18.97 8.20 -2.55
N ALA A 356 -17.93 7.81 -3.26
CA ALA A 356 -17.54 6.42 -3.46
C ALA A 356 -16.05 6.27 -3.81
N GLY A 357 -15.48 5.12 -3.51
CA GLY A 357 -14.09 4.79 -3.77
C GLY A 357 -13.19 4.93 -2.54
N PRO A 358 -11.87 4.79 -2.71
CA PRO A 358 -11.13 4.85 -3.98
C PRO A 358 -11.10 3.54 -4.76
N ALA A 359 -10.86 3.63 -6.06
CA ALA A 359 -10.41 2.53 -6.90
C ALA A 359 -8.95 2.78 -7.30
N VAL A 360 -8.08 1.82 -7.06
CA VAL A 360 -6.68 1.86 -7.49
C VAL A 360 -6.58 1.17 -8.85
N ILE A 361 -6.13 1.90 -9.86
CA ILE A 361 -6.04 1.44 -11.24
C ILE A 361 -4.56 1.43 -11.65
N PRO A 362 -3.87 0.29 -11.56
CA PRO A 362 -2.51 0.18 -12.04
C PRO A 362 -2.50 0.25 -13.57
N MET A 363 -1.64 1.09 -14.13
CA MET A 363 -1.51 1.29 -15.56
C MET A 363 -0.49 0.33 -16.19
N GLN A 364 0.31 -0.34 -15.38
CA GLN A 364 1.33 -1.28 -15.82
C GLN A 364 1.52 -2.44 -14.84
N PRO A 365 1.89 -3.61 -15.35
CA PRO A 365 1.91 -3.89 -16.78
C PRO A 365 0.48 -3.89 -17.36
N ALA A 366 0.32 -3.42 -18.57
CA ALA A 366 -1.02 -3.21 -19.16
C ALA A 366 -1.89 -4.48 -19.23
N TRP A 367 -1.29 -5.67 -19.29
CA TRP A 367 -2.02 -6.94 -19.29
C TRP A 367 -2.50 -7.36 -17.89
N LEU A 368 -1.82 -6.88 -16.84
CA LEU A 368 -2.17 -7.19 -15.45
C LEU A 368 -3.32 -6.32 -14.96
N ALA A 369 -3.35 -5.07 -15.39
CA ALA A 369 -4.35 -4.11 -14.97
C ALA A 369 -5.80 -4.63 -15.07
N PRO A 370 -6.24 -5.28 -16.18
CA PRO A 370 -7.57 -5.85 -16.25
C PRO A 370 -7.84 -7.01 -15.30
N ALA A 371 -6.82 -7.77 -14.92
CA ALA A 371 -6.96 -8.89 -13.98
C ALA A 371 -7.15 -8.38 -12.54
N LEU A 372 -6.41 -7.32 -12.18
CA LEU A 372 -6.51 -6.68 -10.86
C LEU A 372 -7.85 -6.01 -10.62
N VAL A 373 -8.43 -5.45 -11.67
CA VAL A 373 -9.71 -4.75 -11.59
C VAL A 373 -10.90 -5.71 -11.51
N ARG A 374 -10.76 -6.94 -12.01
CA ARG A 374 -11.82 -7.97 -11.98
C ARG A 374 -11.87 -8.79 -10.70
N GLY A 375 -10.82 -8.76 -9.91
CA GLY A 375 -10.67 -9.53 -8.67
C GLY A 375 -11.15 -8.82 -7.41
N GLY A 376 -11.79 -7.67 -7.56
CA GLY A 376 -12.37 -6.90 -6.45
C GLY A 376 -13.82 -7.27 -6.18
#